data_c806de88442e8a591f50f7328e29bc9b
#
_entry.id   c806de88442e8a591f50f7328e29bc9b
#
_cell.length_a   1.000
_cell.length_b   1.000
_cell.length_c   1.000
_cell.angle_alpha   90.00
_cell.angle_beta   90.00
_cell.angle_gamma   90.00
#
_symmetry.space_group_name_H-M   'P 1'
#
loop_
_entity.id
_entity.type
_entity.pdbx_description
1 polymer ?
#
loop_
_entity_poly.entity_id
_entity_poly.type
_entity_poly.pdbx_seq_one_letter_code
_entity_poly.pdbx_strand_id
1 'polypeptide(L)'
;MTNLLFIGDIFGSVGRGIVARQLPEIVVTENIHLTIANGENAAAGFGITPQLADEIFGYGVDVITSGNHIWDKREIYEYLPKQPRLLRPANYPAELPGSGVVVVEARSGAKCAVLNLQGRSYMPSTDCPFRKADALLAALPAGVNVRFVDFHAELTSEKQAMGWYLDGRVSAVVGTHTHVPTADTRILTNGTAYQTDAGMTGPYLSVIGVDKDIILQRFLTQMPVRMEAARQGAELHGVIVEVDDTSGRATSIRRVSVS
;
A
#
# COMPACT_ATOMS: atom_id res chain seq x y z
N MET A 1 20.39 1.05 9.91
CA MET A 1 19.57 0.14 9.09
C MET A 1 18.12 0.21 9.56
N THR A 2 17.18 0.41 8.66
CA THR A 2 15.75 0.45 8.95
C THR A 2 15.02 -0.66 8.21
N ASN A 3 14.25 -1.48 8.94
CA ASN A 3 13.41 -2.53 8.38
C ASN A 3 12.01 -2.00 8.22
N LEU A 4 11.54 -1.93 6.97
CA LEU A 4 10.18 -1.53 6.61
C LEU A 4 9.34 -2.78 6.35
N LEU A 5 8.15 -2.87 6.93
CA LEU A 5 7.13 -3.82 6.52
C LEU A 5 6.08 -3.06 5.72
N PHE A 6 5.79 -3.52 4.51
CA PHE A 6 4.63 -3.09 3.75
C PHE A 6 3.63 -4.24 3.61
N ILE A 7 2.40 -4.00 4.04
CA ILE A 7 1.28 -4.94 3.96
C ILE A 7 0.42 -4.53 2.77
N GLY A 8 0.18 -5.45 1.84
CA GLY A 8 -0.66 -5.23 0.67
C GLY A 8 -2.14 -5.06 1.02
N ASP A 9 -2.94 -4.72 0.02
CA ASP A 9 -4.34 -4.29 0.12
C ASP A 9 -5.15 -5.05 1.18
N ILE A 10 -5.43 -4.41 2.33
CA ILE A 10 -6.23 -4.99 3.41
C ILE A 10 -7.69 -5.07 2.96
N PHE A 11 -8.19 -6.29 2.76
CA PHE A 11 -9.53 -6.53 2.24
C PHE A 11 -10.52 -6.99 3.31
N GLY A 12 -11.48 -6.14 3.62
CA GLY A 12 -12.60 -6.44 4.51
C GLY A 12 -12.20 -6.85 5.93
N SER A 13 -13.12 -7.48 6.65
CA SER A 13 -12.89 -7.94 8.03
C SER A 13 -11.88 -9.09 8.12
N VAL A 14 -11.79 -9.92 7.09
CA VAL A 14 -10.83 -11.04 7.06
C VAL A 14 -9.39 -10.50 7.01
N GLY A 15 -9.14 -9.50 6.15
CA GLY A 15 -7.83 -8.84 6.05
C GLY A 15 -7.45 -8.13 7.35
N ARG A 16 -8.37 -7.34 7.94
CA ARG A 16 -8.12 -6.70 9.23
C ARG A 16 -7.84 -7.71 10.34
N GLY A 17 -8.62 -8.79 10.38
CA GLY A 17 -8.46 -9.84 11.41
C GLY A 17 -7.12 -10.58 11.32
N ILE A 18 -6.58 -10.85 10.13
CA ILE A 18 -5.27 -11.48 10.03
C ILE A 18 -4.14 -10.49 10.37
N VAL A 19 -4.25 -9.21 9.97
CA VAL A 19 -3.30 -8.17 10.41
C VAL A 19 -3.24 -8.09 11.93
N ALA A 20 -4.40 -8.00 12.60
CA ALA A 20 -4.47 -7.94 14.05
C ALA A 20 -3.77 -9.11 14.76
N ARG A 21 -3.87 -10.32 14.18
CA ARG A 21 -3.26 -11.53 14.77
C ARG A 21 -1.78 -11.65 14.49
N GLN A 22 -1.35 -11.37 13.26
CA GLN A 22 -0.01 -11.69 12.79
C GLN A 22 1.00 -10.53 12.93
N LEU A 23 0.53 -9.28 12.83
CA LEU A 23 1.42 -8.13 12.84
C LEU A 23 2.30 -8.02 14.10
N PRO A 24 1.78 -8.23 15.33
CA PRO A 24 2.61 -8.13 16.52
C PRO A 24 3.80 -9.09 16.52
N GLU A 25 3.60 -10.33 16.07
CA GLU A 25 4.65 -11.34 15.96
C GLU A 25 5.66 -10.97 14.87
N ILE A 26 5.19 -10.58 13.69
CA ILE A 26 6.06 -10.16 12.57
C ILE A 26 6.94 -8.98 12.99
N VAL A 27 6.38 -7.98 13.66
CA VAL A 27 7.14 -6.79 14.12
C VAL A 27 8.31 -7.19 15.02
N VAL A 28 8.10 -8.13 15.93
CA VAL A 28 9.13 -8.59 16.86
C VAL A 28 10.14 -9.50 16.18
N THR A 29 9.68 -10.53 15.46
CA THR A 29 10.56 -11.56 14.87
C THR A 29 11.42 -11.01 13.75
N GLU A 30 10.90 -10.04 13.00
CA GLU A 30 11.56 -9.43 11.85
C GLU A 30 12.20 -8.08 12.18
N ASN A 31 12.20 -7.69 13.45
CA ASN A 31 12.75 -6.41 13.92
C ASN A 31 12.26 -5.23 13.07
N ILE A 32 10.94 -5.12 12.84
CA ILE A 32 10.33 -4.09 12.00
C ILE A 32 10.38 -2.73 12.71
N HIS A 33 10.87 -1.72 12.01
CA HIS A 33 11.00 -0.37 12.52
C HIS A 33 9.87 0.56 12.05
N LEU A 34 9.25 0.27 10.90
CA LEU A 34 8.09 1.02 10.39
C LEU A 34 7.16 0.05 9.65
N THR A 35 5.88 0.08 10.00
CA THR A 35 4.83 -0.71 9.35
C THR A 35 3.95 0.20 8.50
N ILE A 36 3.86 -0.08 7.20
CA ILE A 36 3.01 0.60 6.23
C ILE A 36 1.99 -0.43 5.72
N ALA A 37 0.75 -0.04 5.50
CA ALA A 37 -0.27 -0.92 4.95
C ALA A 37 -1.18 -0.18 3.97
N ASN A 38 -1.57 -0.83 2.87
CA ASN A 38 -2.63 -0.29 2.03
C ASN A 38 -3.99 -0.69 2.61
N GLY A 39 -4.80 0.30 3.01
CA GLY A 39 -6.09 0.13 3.68
C GLY A 39 -7.31 0.43 2.81
N GLU A 40 -7.15 0.65 1.50
CA GLU A 40 -8.25 1.14 0.66
C GLU A 40 -9.48 0.24 0.62
N ASN A 41 -9.32 -1.08 0.84
CA ASN A 41 -10.38 -2.08 0.75
C ASN A 41 -10.85 -2.59 2.11
N ALA A 42 -10.46 -1.90 3.20
CA ALA A 42 -10.75 -2.32 4.58
C ALA A 42 -12.25 -2.36 4.92
N ALA A 43 -13.08 -1.51 4.30
CA ALA A 43 -14.52 -1.44 4.54
C ALA A 43 -15.30 -2.37 3.58
N ALA A 44 -15.29 -3.68 3.87
CA ALA A 44 -15.99 -4.71 3.10
C ALA A 44 -15.59 -4.75 1.61
N GLY A 45 -14.34 -4.44 1.29
CA GLY A 45 -13.77 -4.48 -0.05
C GLY A 45 -13.77 -3.14 -0.80
N PHE A 46 -14.37 -2.07 -0.25
CA PHE A 46 -14.47 -0.77 -0.90
C PHE A 46 -14.35 0.37 0.10
N GLY A 47 -13.23 1.10 0.04
CA GLY A 47 -12.96 2.26 0.88
C GLY A 47 -12.54 1.90 2.31
N ILE A 48 -12.34 2.94 3.11
CA ILE A 48 -12.00 2.88 4.53
C ILE A 48 -12.82 3.92 5.29
N THR A 49 -13.25 3.60 6.51
CA THR A 49 -13.92 4.54 7.41
C THR A 49 -12.96 5.05 8.48
N PRO A 50 -13.24 6.18 9.16
CA PRO A 50 -12.44 6.65 10.29
C PRO A 50 -12.22 5.58 11.36
N GLN A 51 -13.29 4.87 11.75
CA GLN A 51 -13.23 3.82 12.76
C GLN A 51 -12.31 2.66 12.34
N LEU A 52 -12.36 2.27 11.06
CA LEU A 52 -11.51 1.20 10.54
C LEU A 52 -10.05 1.64 10.38
N ALA A 53 -9.81 2.91 10.08
CA ALA A 53 -8.46 3.47 10.08
C ALA A 53 -7.86 3.47 11.50
N ASP A 54 -8.62 3.93 12.50
CA ASP A 54 -8.21 3.89 13.91
C ASP A 54 -7.99 2.46 14.41
N GLU A 55 -8.83 1.50 13.98
CA GLU A 55 -8.69 0.07 14.26
C GLU A 55 -7.35 -0.46 13.71
N ILE A 56 -7.01 -0.16 12.44
CA ILE A 56 -5.78 -0.61 11.79
C ILE A 56 -4.54 0.05 12.44
N PHE A 57 -4.60 1.34 12.78
CA PHE A 57 -3.55 1.99 13.55
C PHE A 57 -3.36 1.33 14.93
N GLY A 58 -4.47 0.93 15.56
CA GLY A 58 -4.45 0.21 16.85
C GLY A 58 -3.76 -1.16 16.78
N TYR A 59 -3.66 -1.79 15.63
CA TYR A 59 -2.91 -3.04 15.44
C TYR A 59 -1.40 -2.84 15.37
N GLY A 60 -0.93 -1.60 15.23
CA GLY A 60 0.50 -1.26 15.13
C GLY A 60 0.95 -0.86 13.74
N VAL A 61 0.02 -0.57 12.82
CA VAL A 61 0.34 0.07 11.54
C VAL A 61 0.69 1.53 11.78
N ASP A 62 1.82 1.98 11.27
CA ASP A 62 2.32 3.34 11.47
C ASP A 62 1.77 4.32 10.43
N VAL A 63 1.64 3.88 9.16
CA VAL A 63 1.12 4.66 8.04
C VAL A 63 0.17 3.81 7.21
N ILE A 64 -0.99 4.37 6.86
CA ILE A 64 -1.94 3.73 5.94
C ILE A 64 -1.89 4.46 4.61
N THR A 65 -1.63 3.73 3.52
CA THR A 65 -1.82 4.18 2.14
C THR A 65 -3.18 3.74 1.60
N SER A 66 -3.55 4.23 0.44
CA SER A 66 -4.82 3.89 -0.20
C SER A 66 -4.70 3.92 -1.73
N GLY A 67 -5.83 3.88 -2.41
CA GLY A 67 -5.93 3.94 -3.86
C GLY A 67 -7.21 4.62 -4.34
N ASN A 68 -7.79 4.13 -5.44
CA ASN A 68 -8.97 4.74 -6.04
C ASN A 68 -10.25 4.63 -5.20
N HIS A 69 -10.32 3.69 -4.25
CA HIS A 69 -11.48 3.53 -3.37
C HIS A 69 -11.46 4.42 -2.12
N ILE A 70 -10.46 5.29 -1.96
CA ILE A 70 -10.37 6.19 -0.79
C ILE A 70 -11.62 7.08 -0.63
N TRP A 71 -12.31 7.38 -1.73
CA TRP A 71 -13.48 8.26 -1.75
C TRP A 71 -14.82 7.54 -1.55
N ASP A 72 -14.85 6.22 -1.44
CA ASP A 72 -16.09 5.43 -1.42
C ASP A 72 -16.90 5.58 -0.11
N LYS A 73 -16.24 6.04 0.96
CA LYS A 73 -16.88 6.31 2.25
C LYS A 73 -16.82 7.81 2.55
N ARG A 74 -17.97 8.48 2.55
CA ARG A 74 -18.04 9.96 2.72
C ARG A 74 -17.43 10.45 4.02
N GLU A 75 -17.55 9.69 5.09
CA GLU A 75 -17.02 10.01 6.42
C GLU A 75 -15.49 10.17 6.44
N ILE A 76 -14.78 9.61 5.46
CA ILE A 76 -13.33 9.75 5.36
C ILE A 76 -12.89 11.17 4.96
N TYR A 77 -13.75 11.94 4.28
CA TYR A 77 -13.41 13.26 3.77
C TYR A 77 -13.06 14.25 4.89
N GLU A 78 -13.78 14.18 6.02
CA GLU A 78 -13.50 15.02 7.20
C GLU A 78 -12.38 14.47 8.09
N TYR A 79 -12.06 13.19 7.93
CA TYR A 79 -11.03 12.52 8.71
C TYR A 79 -9.63 12.70 8.11
N LEU A 80 -9.49 12.63 6.79
CA LEU A 80 -8.21 12.74 6.09
C LEU A 80 -7.38 13.98 6.50
N PRO A 81 -7.93 15.20 6.63
CA PRO A 81 -7.15 16.35 7.07
C PRO A 81 -6.67 16.27 8.53
N LYS A 82 -7.34 15.46 9.37
CA LYS A 82 -7.05 15.32 10.80
C LYS A 82 -6.08 14.17 11.09
N GLN A 83 -5.91 13.24 10.13
CA GLN A 83 -5.05 12.08 10.28
C GLN A 83 -3.96 12.03 9.19
N PRO A 84 -2.83 12.71 9.42
CA PRO A 84 -1.77 12.84 8.40
C PRO A 84 -1.09 11.51 8.04
N ARG A 85 -1.29 10.46 8.84
CA ARG A 85 -0.76 9.12 8.57
C ARG A 85 -1.68 8.23 7.74
N LEU A 86 -2.89 8.71 7.38
CA LEU A 86 -3.72 8.10 6.35
C LEU A 86 -3.54 8.89 5.05
N LEU A 87 -2.95 8.25 4.05
CA LEU A 87 -2.61 8.88 2.78
C LEU A 87 -3.64 8.54 1.70
N ARG A 88 -3.98 9.54 0.90
CA ARG A 88 -4.60 9.35 -0.41
C ARG A 88 -3.54 9.40 -1.50
N PRO A 89 -3.81 8.90 -2.73
CA PRO A 89 -2.88 9.14 -3.83
C PRO A 89 -2.61 10.64 -4.04
N ALA A 90 -1.33 11.00 -4.08
CA ALA A 90 -0.88 12.40 -4.14
C ALA A 90 -1.25 13.11 -5.44
N ASN A 91 -1.42 12.34 -6.51
CA ASN A 91 -1.72 12.85 -7.85
C ASN A 91 -3.21 13.06 -8.13
N TYR A 92 -4.09 12.97 -7.13
CA TYR A 92 -5.40 13.61 -7.17
C TYR A 92 -5.27 15.14 -7.08
N PRO A 93 -6.28 15.93 -7.51
CA PRO A 93 -6.27 17.40 -7.39
C PRO A 93 -5.88 17.87 -6.00
N ALA A 94 -5.09 18.95 -5.94
CA ALA A 94 -4.49 19.44 -4.69
C ALA A 94 -5.50 19.95 -3.67
N GLU A 95 -6.67 20.38 -4.14
CA GLU A 95 -7.77 20.90 -3.32
C GLU A 95 -8.52 19.81 -2.53
N LEU A 96 -8.34 18.54 -2.89
CA LEU A 96 -8.99 17.43 -2.20
C LEU A 96 -8.39 17.22 -0.80
N PRO A 97 -9.21 16.79 0.18
CA PRO A 97 -8.77 16.64 1.56
C PRO A 97 -7.65 15.59 1.72
N GLY A 98 -6.80 15.80 2.70
CA GLY A 98 -5.71 14.89 3.05
C GLY A 98 -4.43 15.09 2.21
N SER A 99 -3.45 14.26 2.50
CA SER A 99 -2.12 14.30 1.88
C SER A 99 -1.80 12.97 1.19
N GLY A 100 -0.93 13.00 0.21
CA GLY A 100 -0.36 11.80 -0.41
C GLY A 100 1.10 11.53 0.00
N VAL A 101 1.60 12.27 0.98
CA VAL A 101 2.94 12.09 1.53
C VAL A 101 2.94 12.41 3.01
N VAL A 102 3.70 11.64 3.77
CA VAL A 102 4.01 11.91 5.19
C VAL A 102 5.46 11.59 5.48
N VAL A 103 6.06 12.36 6.40
CA VAL A 103 7.36 12.02 6.98
C VAL A 103 7.12 11.63 8.43
N VAL A 104 7.57 10.43 8.80
CA VAL A 104 7.47 9.87 10.15
C VAL A 104 8.84 9.43 10.64
N GLU A 105 9.01 9.33 11.94
CA GLU A 105 10.20 8.75 12.57
C GLU A 105 9.94 7.26 12.81
N ALA A 106 10.80 6.41 12.27
CA ALA A 106 10.78 4.97 12.51
C ALA A 106 11.32 4.65 13.90
N ARG A 107 11.04 3.46 14.44
CA ARG A 107 11.58 2.98 15.74
C ARG A 107 13.12 2.92 15.76
N SER A 108 13.76 2.89 14.60
CA SER A 108 15.21 3.01 14.42
C SER A 108 15.78 4.42 14.65
N GLY A 109 14.89 5.45 14.74
CA GLY A 109 15.25 6.87 14.76
C GLY A 109 15.42 7.49 13.36
N ALA A 110 15.31 6.70 12.29
CA ALA A 110 15.40 7.21 10.91
C ALA A 110 14.14 7.98 10.53
N LYS A 111 14.30 9.12 9.82
CA LYS A 111 13.18 9.84 9.20
C LYS A 111 12.83 9.14 7.89
N CYS A 112 11.58 8.68 7.80
CA CYS A 112 11.06 7.94 6.67
C CYS A 112 9.95 8.73 5.98
N ALA A 113 10.05 8.93 4.67
CA ALA A 113 8.95 9.45 3.86
C ALA A 113 8.17 8.27 3.25
N VAL A 114 6.84 8.32 3.39
CA VAL A 114 5.91 7.41 2.71
C VAL A 114 5.13 8.23 1.69
N LEU A 115 5.18 7.80 0.43
CA LEU A 115 4.49 8.42 -0.69
C LEU A 115 3.44 7.44 -1.24
N ASN A 116 2.24 7.94 -1.49
CA ASN A 116 1.17 7.19 -2.12
C ASN A 116 0.85 7.82 -3.48
N LEU A 117 0.93 7.04 -4.54
CA LEU A 117 0.67 7.47 -5.92
C LEU A 117 -0.29 6.51 -6.61
N GLN A 118 -1.07 7.01 -7.57
CA GLN A 118 -1.98 6.20 -8.38
C GLN A 118 -1.58 6.23 -9.86
N GLY A 119 -1.63 5.06 -10.52
CA GLY A 119 -1.50 4.95 -11.96
C GLY A 119 -2.66 5.59 -12.72
N ARG A 120 -2.53 5.70 -14.05
CA ARG A 120 -3.56 6.28 -14.93
C ARG A 120 -4.13 5.28 -15.93
N SER A 121 -3.36 4.24 -16.23
CA SER A 121 -3.77 3.24 -17.22
C SER A 121 -4.83 2.32 -16.63
N TYR A 122 -6.03 2.34 -17.21
CA TYR A 122 -7.22 1.64 -16.71
C TYR A 122 -7.66 2.03 -15.29
N MET A 123 -7.26 3.20 -14.83
CA MET A 123 -7.57 3.78 -13.53
C MET A 123 -8.35 5.09 -13.69
N PRO A 124 -9.04 5.59 -12.65
CA PRO A 124 -9.62 6.92 -12.67
C PRO A 124 -8.59 8.00 -13.03
N SER A 125 -9.02 9.01 -13.81
CA SER A 125 -8.14 10.09 -14.26
C SER A 125 -7.56 10.88 -13.09
N THR A 126 -6.23 11.00 -13.08
CA THR A 126 -5.46 11.78 -12.11
C THR A 126 -4.32 12.51 -12.82
N ASP A 127 -3.63 13.40 -12.14
CA ASP A 127 -2.39 14.00 -12.62
C ASP A 127 -1.30 12.95 -12.87
N CYS A 128 -0.26 13.32 -13.62
CA CYS A 128 0.84 12.43 -13.94
C CYS A 128 1.58 11.97 -12.66
N PRO A 129 1.56 10.66 -12.30
CA PRO A 129 2.21 10.18 -11.10
C PRO A 129 3.73 10.35 -11.13
N PHE A 130 4.36 10.28 -12.30
CA PHE A 130 5.81 10.46 -12.46
C PHE A 130 6.23 11.89 -12.11
N ARG A 131 5.53 12.90 -12.68
CA ARG A 131 5.78 14.32 -12.36
C ARG A 131 5.43 14.66 -10.92
N LYS A 132 4.38 14.01 -10.39
CA LYS A 132 4.00 14.18 -8.98
C LYS A 132 5.08 13.63 -8.05
N ALA A 133 5.65 12.47 -8.37
CA ALA A 133 6.78 11.92 -7.63
C ALA A 133 7.97 12.87 -7.61
N ASP A 134 8.34 13.48 -8.75
CA ASP A 134 9.40 14.49 -8.82
C ASP A 134 9.15 15.65 -7.86
N ALA A 135 7.94 16.21 -7.92
CA ALA A 135 7.57 17.35 -7.09
C ALA A 135 7.61 17.01 -5.59
N LEU A 136 7.11 15.83 -5.21
CA LEU A 136 7.13 15.36 -3.82
C LEU A 136 8.55 15.13 -3.32
N LEU A 137 9.40 14.44 -4.10
CA LEU A 137 10.77 14.17 -3.72
C LEU A 137 11.61 15.44 -3.58
N ALA A 138 11.38 16.45 -4.46
CA ALA A 138 12.03 17.75 -4.37
C ALA A 138 11.60 18.57 -3.14
N ALA A 139 10.39 18.33 -2.63
CA ALA A 139 9.83 19.02 -1.46
C ALA A 139 10.16 18.35 -0.12
N LEU A 140 10.77 17.16 -0.12
CA LEU A 140 11.13 16.46 1.13
C LEU A 140 12.18 17.26 1.92
N PRO A 141 12.07 17.31 3.25
CA PRO A 141 13.09 17.92 4.10
C PRO A 141 14.46 17.25 3.93
N ALA A 142 15.53 18.02 4.13
CA ALA A 142 16.87 17.46 4.16
C ALA A 142 17.00 16.38 5.25
N GLY A 143 17.79 15.33 4.96
CA GLY A 143 18.02 14.22 5.89
C GLY A 143 16.92 13.14 5.91
N VAL A 144 15.90 13.23 5.04
CA VAL A 144 14.93 12.15 4.82
C VAL A 144 15.47 11.25 3.71
N ASN A 145 16.25 10.24 4.09
CA ASN A 145 16.89 9.33 3.14
C ASN A 145 16.04 8.08 2.87
N VAL A 146 15.36 7.56 3.88
CA VAL A 146 14.44 6.40 3.72
C VAL A 146 13.13 6.88 3.08
N ARG A 147 12.83 6.38 1.88
CA ARG A 147 11.69 6.84 1.07
C ARG A 147 10.96 5.63 0.48
N PHE A 148 9.74 5.42 0.91
CA PHE A 148 8.88 4.33 0.44
C PHE A 148 7.78 4.87 -0.47
N VAL A 149 7.50 4.19 -1.59
CA VAL A 149 6.43 4.53 -2.53
C VAL A 149 5.48 3.34 -2.66
N ASP A 150 4.21 3.54 -2.27
CA ASP A 150 3.09 2.68 -2.68
C ASP A 150 2.55 3.22 -4.01
N PHE A 151 2.69 2.43 -5.07
CA PHE A 151 2.19 2.77 -6.40
C PHE A 151 0.97 1.93 -6.74
N HIS A 152 -0.19 2.49 -6.46
CA HIS A 152 -1.49 1.87 -6.65
C HIS A 152 -1.93 1.95 -8.12
N ALA A 153 -1.73 0.88 -8.89
CA ALA A 153 -1.94 0.90 -10.33
C ALA A 153 -2.34 -0.47 -10.90
N GLU A 154 -3.14 -0.46 -11.96
CA GLU A 154 -3.59 -1.68 -12.65
C GLU A 154 -2.48 -2.25 -13.53
N LEU A 155 -1.89 -1.44 -14.42
CA LEU A 155 -1.04 -1.93 -15.49
C LEU A 155 0.39 -2.23 -15.03
N THR A 156 0.83 -3.47 -15.22
CA THR A 156 2.17 -3.93 -14.80
C THR A 156 3.30 -3.14 -15.47
N SER A 157 3.16 -2.74 -16.74
CA SER A 157 4.15 -1.93 -17.42
C SER A 157 4.27 -0.52 -16.86
N GLU A 158 3.17 0.09 -16.39
CA GLU A 158 3.20 1.39 -15.71
C GLU A 158 3.88 1.27 -14.34
N LYS A 159 3.63 0.17 -13.61
CA LYS A 159 4.31 -0.14 -12.34
C LYS A 159 5.82 -0.32 -12.54
N GLN A 160 6.24 -1.12 -13.51
CA GLN A 160 7.65 -1.31 -13.81
C GLN A 160 8.33 0.00 -14.26
N ALA A 161 7.65 0.81 -15.09
CA ALA A 161 8.15 2.11 -15.51
C ALA A 161 8.38 3.04 -14.30
N MET A 162 7.47 3.04 -13.30
CA MET A 162 7.63 3.82 -12.07
C MET A 162 8.83 3.32 -11.26
N GLY A 163 9.02 2.01 -11.14
CA GLY A 163 10.18 1.43 -10.47
C GLY A 163 11.50 1.91 -11.08
N TRP A 164 11.64 1.80 -12.41
CA TRP A 164 12.84 2.28 -13.12
C TRP A 164 13.01 3.79 -13.08
N TYR A 165 11.91 4.55 -13.14
CA TYR A 165 11.95 6.01 -13.08
C TYR A 165 12.46 6.53 -11.73
N LEU A 166 12.17 5.82 -10.66
CA LEU A 166 12.55 6.18 -9.30
C LEU A 166 13.81 5.44 -8.80
N ASP A 167 14.42 4.58 -9.63
CA ASP A 167 15.59 3.79 -9.25
C ASP A 167 16.77 4.67 -8.80
N GLY A 168 17.23 4.45 -7.57
CA GLY A 168 18.29 5.23 -6.91
C GLY A 168 17.80 6.55 -6.28
N ARG A 169 16.51 6.88 -6.41
CA ARG A 169 15.92 8.11 -5.84
C ARG A 169 15.05 7.83 -4.61
N VAL A 170 14.60 6.58 -4.45
CA VAL A 170 13.81 6.09 -3.33
C VAL A 170 14.34 4.75 -2.84
N SER A 171 14.01 4.38 -1.61
CA SER A 171 14.39 3.10 -1.02
C SER A 171 13.60 1.93 -1.60
N ALA A 172 12.30 2.14 -1.83
CA ALA A 172 11.42 1.11 -2.37
C ALA A 172 10.28 1.70 -3.20
N VAL A 173 9.88 0.96 -4.24
CA VAL A 173 8.63 1.11 -5.00
C VAL A 173 7.91 -0.23 -4.97
N VAL A 174 6.75 -0.27 -4.34
CA VAL A 174 5.92 -1.48 -4.28
C VAL A 174 4.55 -1.16 -4.83
N GLY A 175 4.07 -2.00 -5.75
CA GLY A 175 2.75 -1.83 -6.34
C GLY A 175 1.64 -2.47 -5.51
N THR A 176 0.42 -1.97 -5.69
CA THR A 176 -0.85 -2.46 -5.11
C THR A 176 -1.96 -2.44 -6.17
N HIS A 177 -3.17 -2.79 -5.86
CA HIS A 177 -4.40 -2.77 -6.66
C HIS A 177 -4.83 -4.11 -7.24
N THR A 178 -3.93 -4.90 -7.83
CA THR A 178 -4.38 -6.11 -8.55
C THR A 178 -4.76 -7.25 -7.62
N HIS A 179 -4.39 -7.15 -6.33
CA HIS A 179 -4.63 -8.16 -5.30
C HIS A 179 -3.87 -9.48 -5.52
N VAL A 180 -3.05 -9.58 -6.57
CA VAL A 180 -2.28 -10.79 -6.89
C VAL A 180 -0.80 -10.52 -6.66
N PRO A 181 -0.15 -11.18 -5.67
CA PRO A 181 1.26 -10.95 -5.38
C PRO A 181 2.13 -11.44 -6.56
N THR A 182 3.00 -10.56 -7.05
CA THR A 182 3.91 -10.88 -8.15
C THR A 182 5.22 -11.49 -7.65
N ALA A 183 5.89 -12.24 -8.53
CA ALA A 183 7.11 -12.99 -8.20
C ALA A 183 8.41 -12.23 -8.58
N ASP A 184 8.31 -10.94 -8.92
CA ASP A 184 9.40 -10.14 -9.47
C ASP A 184 10.16 -9.28 -8.43
N THR A 185 10.08 -9.67 -7.17
CA THR A 185 10.76 -9.03 -6.04
C THR A 185 12.27 -8.96 -6.28
N ARG A 186 12.84 -7.75 -6.29
CA ARG A 186 14.27 -7.53 -6.57
C ARG A 186 14.75 -6.16 -6.09
N ILE A 187 16.07 -5.98 -6.03
CA ILE A 187 16.70 -4.66 -5.95
C ILE A 187 17.10 -4.23 -7.36
N LEU A 188 16.70 -3.02 -7.75
CA LEU A 188 17.06 -2.43 -9.04
C LEU A 188 18.50 -1.94 -9.05
N THR A 189 19.02 -1.60 -10.23
CA THR A 189 20.46 -1.33 -10.49
C THR A 189 21.04 -0.25 -9.59
N ASN A 190 20.26 0.77 -9.24
CA ASN A 190 20.73 1.89 -8.41
C ASN A 190 20.32 1.77 -6.92
N GLY A 191 19.78 0.62 -6.50
CA GLY A 191 19.56 0.29 -5.09
C GLY A 191 18.13 0.53 -4.61
N THR A 192 17.15 0.69 -5.49
CA THR A 192 15.73 0.73 -5.10
C THR A 192 15.16 -0.69 -5.04
N ALA A 193 14.54 -1.06 -3.92
CA ALA A 193 13.75 -2.28 -3.79
C ALA A 193 12.47 -2.18 -4.63
N TYR A 194 12.10 -3.25 -5.33
CA TYR A 194 10.95 -3.24 -6.23
C TYR A 194 10.15 -4.53 -6.19
N GLN A 195 8.83 -4.40 -6.23
CA GLN A 195 7.89 -5.47 -6.55
C GLN A 195 6.68 -4.89 -7.28
N THR A 196 6.23 -5.53 -8.36
CA THR A 196 5.10 -5.06 -9.17
C THR A 196 3.79 -5.01 -8.39
N ASP A 197 3.49 -6.01 -7.56
CA ASP A 197 2.32 -5.99 -6.69
C ASP A 197 2.58 -6.80 -5.41
N ALA A 198 2.26 -6.21 -4.26
CA ALA A 198 2.40 -6.86 -2.95
C ALA A 198 1.34 -7.95 -2.73
N GLY A 199 0.25 -7.90 -3.48
CA GLY A 199 -0.92 -8.73 -3.30
C GLY A 199 -1.89 -8.18 -2.26
N MET A 200 -2.97 -8.92 -2.02
CA MET A 200 -4.00 -8.60 -1.06
C MET A 200 -3.67 -9.22 0.32
N THR A 201 -4.08 -8.57 1.37
CA THR A 201 -4.18 -9.15 2.71
C THR A 201 -5.65 -9.38 3.02
N GLY A 202 -6.11 -10.61 2.94
CA GLY A 202 -7.54 -10.90 2.99
C GLY A 202 -7.90 -12.35 2.67
N PRO A 203 -9.14 -12.60 2.21
CA PRO A 203 -9.65 -13.95 1.92
C PRO A 203 -9.14 -14.48 0.58
N TYR A 204 -8.25 -15.46 0.58
CA TYR A 204 -7.69 -16.05 -0.65
C TYR A 204 -8.56 -17.15 -1.28
N LEU A 205 -9.52 -17.75 -0.54
CA LEU A 205 -10.55 -18.62 -1.15
C LEU A 205 -11.63 -17.78 -1.85
N SER A 206 -11.20 -16.96 -2.81
CA SER A 206 -11.98 -15.90 -3.45
C SER A 206 -11.48 -15.61 -4.87
N VAL A 207 -12.14 -14.72 -5.58
CA VAL A 207 -11.57 -14.03 -6.74
C VAL A 207 -11.23 -12.60 -6.32
N ILE A 208 -9.96 -12.36 -6.10
CA ILE A 208 -9.40 -11.06 -5.64
C ILE A 208 -10.15 -10.43 -4.45
N GLY A 209 -10.61 -11.27 -3.50
CA GLY A 209 -11.32 -10.84 -2.28
C GLY A 209 -12.83 -10.99 -2.33
N VAL A 210 -13.42 -11.09 -3.52
CA VAL A 210 -14.88 -11.26 -3.71
C VAL A 210 -15.23 -12.75 -3.74
N ASP A 211 -16.42 -13.09 -3.24
CA ASP A 211 -16.95 -14.46 -3.27
C ASP A 211 -16.86 -15.06 -4.69
N LYS A 212 -16.23 -16.24 -4.79
CA LYS A 212 -15.90 -16.86 -6.06
C LYS A 212 -17.14 -17.24 -6.88
N ASP A 213 -18.21 -17.69 -6.22
CA ASP A 213 -19.41 -18.16 -6.92
C ASP A 213 -20.19 -16.98 -7.51
N ILE A 214 -20.22 -15.86 -6.81
CA ILE A 214 -20.76 -14.60 -7.30
C ILE A 214 -20.00 -14.11 -8.55
N ILE A 215 -18.67 -14.14 -8.49
CA ILE A 215 -17.83 -13.69 -9.61
C ILE A 215 -17.96 -14.63 -10.81
N LEU A 216 -17.96 -15.94 -10.59
CA LEU A 216 -18.16 -16.92 -11.65
C LEU A 216 -19.52 -16.73 -12.34
N GLN A 217 -20.59 -16.52 -11.57
CA GLN A 217 -21.90 -16.20 -12.13
C GLN A 217 -21.84 -14.93 -13.02
N ARG A 218 -21.19 -13.87 -12.55
CA ARG A 218 -21.04 -12.63 -13.33
C ARG A 218 -20.29 -12.85 -14.64
N PHE A 219 -19.17 -13.59 -14.63
CA PHE A 219 -18.41 -13.86 -15.85
C PHE A 219 -19.17 -14.75 -16.84
N LEU A 220 -19.92 -15.75 -16.34
CA LEU A 220 -20.66 -16.66 -17.20
C LEU A 220 -21.92 -16.00 -17.81
N THR A 221 -22.60 -15.15 -17.04
CA THR A 221 -23.89 -14.56 -17.48
C THR A 221 -23.79 -13.14 -17.99
N GLN A 222 -22.70 -12.42 -17.67
CA GLN A 222 -22.51 -10.98 -17.88
C GLN A 222 -23.59 -10.11 -17.22
N MET A 223 -24.40 -10.68 -16.33
CA MET A 223 -25.43 -9.96 -15.60
C MET A 223 -24.85 -9.24 -14.39
N PRO A 224 -25.34 -8.04 -14.04
CA PRO A 224 -24.98 -7.38 -12.80
C PRO A 224 -25.31 -8.25 -11.59
N VAL A 225 -24.33 -8.40 -10.69
CA VAL A 225 -24.50 -9.10 -9.41
C VAL A 225 -23.99 -8.20 -8.27
N ARG A 226 -24.58 -8.33 -7.09
CA ARG A 226 -24.08 -7.65 -5.91
C ARG A 226 -22.79 -8.34 -5.45
N MET A 227 -21.69 -7.61 -5.41
CA MET A 227 -20.41 -8.13 -4.92
C MET A 227 -20.44 -8.28 -3.40
N GLU A 228 -19.98 -9.42 -2.91
CA GLU A 228 -19.83 -9.71 -1.48
C GLU A 228 -18.39 -10.15 -1.20
N ALA A 229 -17.82 -9.64 -0.10
CA ALA A 229 -16.50 -10.06 0.34
C ALA A 229 -16.51 -11.54 0.77
N ALA A 230 -15.53 -12.30 0.31
CA ALA A 230 -15.32 -13.67 0.75
C ALA A 230 -14.89 -13.71 2.24
N ARG A 231 -15.02 -14.88 2.88
CA ARG A 231 -14.84 -15.01 4.34
C ARG A 231 -13.80 -16.04 4.75
N GLN A 232 -13.20 -16.77 3.81
CA GLN A 232 -12.34 -17.91 4.08
C GLN A 232 -10.96 -17.77 3.42
N GLY A 233 -9.96 -18.50 3.96
CA GLY A 233 -8.61 -18.49 3.42
C GLY A 233 -7.91 -17.18 3.76
N ALA A 234 -7.87 -16.79 5.04
CA ALA A 234 -7.20 -15.57 5.46
C ALA A 234 -5.69 -15.69 5.23
N GLU A 235 -5.12 -14.79 4.43
CA GLU A 235 -3.68 -14.68 4.21
C GLU A 235 -3.26 -13.20 4.31
N LEU A 236 -2.08 -12.97 4.89
CA LEU A 236 -1.39 -11.69 4.90
C LEU A 236 -0.26 -11.74 3.88
N HIS A 237 -0.26 -10.83 2.93
CA HIS A 237 0.81 -10.66 1.95
C HIS A 237 1.43 -9.27 2.06
N GLY A 238 2.73 -9.21 1.78
CA GLY A 238 3.48 -7.98 1.81
C GLY A 238 4.95 -8.18 1.49
N VAL A 239 5.74 -7.16 1.80
CA VAL A 239 7.20 -7.20 1.66
C VAL A 239 7.88 -6.62 2.89
N ILE A 240 9.07 -7.15 3.21
CA ILE A 240 10.01 -6.54 4.14
C ILE A 240 11.17 -5.99 3.32
N VAL A 241 11.53 -4.74 3.57
CA VAL A 241 12.64 -4.04 2.92
C VAL A 241 13.62 -3.58 3.99
N GLU A 242 14.89 -3.96 3.86
CA GLU A 242 15.98 -3.43 4.68
C GLU A 242 16.62 -2.26 3.95
N VAL A 243 16.78 -1.13 4.64
CA VAL A 243 17.29 0.11 4.07
C VAL A 243 18.50 0.61 4.88
N ASP A 244 19.55 0.99 4.19
CA ASP A 244 20.66 1.75 4.77
C ASP A 244 20.23 3.21 5.01
N ASP A 245 20.20 3.64 6.26
CA ASP A 245 19.65 4.94 6.67
C ASP A 245 20.48 6.12 6.15
N THR A 246 21.76 5.89 5.86
CA THR A 246 22.67 6.93 5.38
C THR A 246 22.49 7.20 3.90
N SER A 247 22.47 6.15 3.10
CA SER A 247 22.34 6.25 1.63
C SER A 247 20.89 6.24 1.16
N GLY A 248 19.95 5.72 1.96
CA GLY A 248 18.56 5.48 1.56
C GLY A 248 18.39 4.31 0.60
N ARG A 249 19.44 3.54 0.32
CA ARG A 249 19.37 2.38 -0.58
C ARG A 249 18.88 1.15 0.14
N ALA A 250 18.07 0.35 -0.54
CA ALA A 250 17.71 -0.97 -0.05
C ALA A 250 18.90 -1.93 -0.14
N THR A 251 19.08 -2.72 0.90
CA THR A 251 20.07 -3.81 0.97
C THR A 251 19.41 -5.18 0.78
N SER A 252 18.12 -5.28 1.10
CA SER A 252 17.33 -6.50 0.95
C SER A 252 15.88 -6.17 0.67
N ILE A 253 15.19 -7.04 -0.06
CA ILE A 253 13.75 -7.10 -0.17
C ILE A 253 13.31 -8.56 -0.25
N ARG A 254 12.27 -8.91 0.51
CA ARG A 254 11.66 -10.24 0.46
C ARG A 254 10.16 -10.19 0.67
N ARG A 255 9.45 -11.13 0.07
CA ARG A 255 8.01 -11.28 0.28
C ARG A 255 7.72 -11.86 1.66
N VAL A 256 6.60 -11.45 2.22
CA VAL A 256 5.98 -12.03 3.41
C VAL A 256 4.64 -12.65 2.98
N SER A 257 4.39 -13.88 3.41
CA SER A 257 3.11 -14.57 3.24
C SER A 257 2.85 -15.40 4.49
N VAL A 258 1.74 -15.11 5.18
CA VAL A 258 1.34 -15.79 6.43
C VAL A 258 -0.15 -16.09 6.37
N SER A 259 -0.55 -17.28 6.84
CA SER A 259 -1.95 -17.74 6.87
C SER A 259 -2.43 -18.00 8.31
#